data_affa5164faeebfbd8888a0d8d3717de4
#
_entry.id   affa5164faeebfbd8888a0d8d3717de4
#
_cell.length_a   1.000
_cell.length_b   1.000
_cell.length_c   1.000
_cell.angle_alpha   90.00
_cell.angle_beta   90.00
_cell.angle_gamma   90.00
#
_symmetry.space_group_name_H-M   'P 1'
#
loop_
_entity.id
_entity.type
_entity.pdbx_description
1 polymer ?
#
loop_
_entity_poly.entity_id
_entity_poly.type
_entity_poly.pdbx_seq_one_letter_code
_entity_poly.pdbx_strand_id
1 'polypeptide(L)'
;MSNLRIGQGFDAHKIIKGSKDFILGGISIDSEYEVVAHSDGDIISHAIIDALLGSCKMGDIGKLAPSNEENRGISSIHLLKKVATMLLESGYQIVNIDLTYVGEEPRLEKFKKKIEENLAKELKMNPNDISCKATTTDGLGYEGAREGISTLAIALVTKN
;
A
#
# COMPACT_ATOMS: atom_id res chain seq x y z
N MET A 1 -7.89 -25.25 -15.98
CA MET A 1 -6.89 -24.77 -15.03
C MET A 1 -7.39 -23.44 -14.46
N SER A 2 -7.11 -23.16 -13.19
CA SER A 2 -7.53 -21.87 -12.59
C SER A 2 -6.73 -20.73 -13.20
N ASN A 3 -7.44 -19.66 -13.60
CA ASN A 3 -6.81 -18.40 -14.06
C ASN A 3 -6.47 -17.45 -12.91
N LEU A 4 -6.70 -17.90 -11.67
CA LEU A 4 -6.45 -17.12 -10.47
C LEU A 4 -4.95 -17.08 -10.14
N ARG A 5 -4.47 -15.92 -9.72
CA ARG A 5 -3.12 -15.67 -9.25
C ARG A 5 -3.15 -14.88 -7.97
N ILE A 6 -2.22 -15.19 -7.08
CA ILE A 6 -2.05 -14.49 -5.82
C ILE A 6 -0.68 -13.80 -5.80
N GLY A 7 -0.63 -12.61 -5.25
CA GLY A 7 0.61 -11.92 -4.97
C GLY A 7 0.59 -11.37 -3.55
N GLN A 8 1.78 -11.26 -2.96
CA GLN A 8 2.00 -10.68 -1.64
C GLN A 8 2.98 -9.52 -1.78
N GLY A 9 2.70 -8.43 -1.06
CA GLY A 9 3.60 -7.29 -0.93
C GLY A 9 3.85 -6.95 0.53
N PHE A 10 5.01 -6.40 0.79
CA PHE A 10 5.43 -5.90 2.09
C PHE A 10 6.20 -4.61 1.91
N ASP A 11 5.89 -3.61 2.74
CA ASP A 11 6.68 -2.39 2.82
C ASP A 11 6.81 -1.93 4.27
N ALA A 12 7.92 -1.31 4.61
CA ALA A 12 8.18 -0.77 5.93
C ALA A 12 8.96 0.54 5.81
N HIS A 13 8.57 1.53 6.62
CA HIS A 13 9.22 2.83 6.64
C HIS A 13 9.47 3.30 8.06
N LYS A 14 10.57 4.01 8.24
CA LYS A 14 10.87 4.73 9.48
C LYS A 14 9.88 5.86 9.67
N ILE A 15 9.44 6.07 10.91
CA ILE A 15 8.69 7.25 11.32
C ILE A 15 9.48 8.05 12.36
N ILE A 16 9.22 9.35 12.37
CA ILE A 16 9.76 10.29 13.37
C ILE A 16 8.65 11.24 13.78
N LYS A 17 8.78 11.88 14.93
CA LYS A 17 7.91 13.02 15.26
C LYS A 17 8.15 14.14 14.28
N GLY A 18 7.06 14.66 13.71
CA GLY A 18 7.13 15.68 12.67
C GLY A 18 5.76 16.18 12.27
N SER A 19 5.74 17.07 11.28
CA SER A 19 4.53 17.76 10.84
C SER A 19 4.23 17.62 9.34
N LYS A 20 4.98 16.77 8.62
CA LYS A 20 4.65 16.48 7.23
C LYS A 20 3.42 15.59 7.14
N ASP A 21 2.71 15.69 6.04
CA ASP A 21 1.55 14.85 5.78
C ASP A 21 1.90 13.37 5.90
N PHE A 22 1.07 12.65 6.66
CA PHE A 22 1.16 11.20 6.81
C PHE A 22 0.15 10.57 5.85
N ILE A 23 0.64 10.05 4.72
CA ILE A 23 -0.21 9.53 3.65
C ILE A 23 -0.32 8.01 3.76
N LEU A 24 -1.54 7.47 3.74
CA LEU A 24 -1.83 6.03 3.72
C LEU A 24 -3.03 5.74 2.81
N GLY A 25 -2.83 4.87 1.81
CA GLY A 25 -3.86 4.57 0.83
C GLY A 25 -4.33 5.81 0.06
N GLY A 26 -3.43 6.77 -0.16
CA GLY A 26 -3.68 8.01 -0.86
C GLY A 26 -4.47 9.06 -0.08
N ILE A 27 -4.70 8.86 1.22
CA ILE A 27 -5.36 9.86 2.08
C ILE A 27 -4.41 10.39 3.16
N SER A 28 -4.57 11.67 3.52
CA SER A 28 -3.84 12.28 4.64
C SER A 28 -4.44 11.82 5.96
N ILE A 29 -3.57 11.33 6.84
CA ILE A 29 -3.89 10.85 8.19
C ILE A 29 -3.40 11.90 9.19
N ASP A 30 -4.25 12.30 10.11
CA ASP A 30 -3.87 13.18 11.21
C ASP A 30 -2.92 12.43 12.16
N SER A 31 -1.70 12.94 12.31
CA SER A 31 -0.62 12.29 13.06
C SER A 31 0.40 13.30 13.58
N GLU A 32 0.96 13.03 14.77
CA GLU A 32 2.14 13.72 15.28
C GLU A 32 3.46 13.17 14.70
N TYR A 33 3.37 12.16 13.82
CA TYR A 33 4.51 11.52 13.16
C TYR A 33 4.52 11.85 11.68
N GLU A 34 5.67 11.77 11.09
CA GLU A 34 5.89 11.82 9.64
C GLU A 34 6.70 10.59 9.18
N VAL A 35 6.47 10.17 7.95
CA VAL A 35 7.20 9.07 7.34
C VAL A 35 8.51 9.58 6.74
N VAL A 36 9.61 8.90 7.04
CA VAL A 36 10.90 9.15 6.40
C VAL A 36 10.99 8.33 5.13
N ALA A 37 10.73 8.97 3.99
CA ALA A 37 10.69 8.30 2.69
C ALA A 37 11.26 9.19 1.57
N HIS A 38 11.61 8.55 0.45
CA HIS A 38 12.00 9.23 -0.79
C HIS A 38 10.76 9.66 -1.61
N SER A 39 9.68 8.87 -1.53
CA SER A 39 8.35 9.14 -2.09
C SER A 39 7.47 9.93 -1.11
N ASP A 40 6.15 9.89 -1.28
CA ASP A 40 5.16 10.39 -0.31
C ASP A 40 5.02 9.52 0.94
N GLY A 41 5.72 8.36 1.00
CA GLY A 41 5.75 7.46 2.15
C GLY A 41 4.51 6.60 2.36
N ASP A 42 3.63 6.48 1.37
CA ASP A 42 2.42 5.67 1.44
C ASP A 42 2.73 4.17 1.35
N ILE A 43 3.05 3.57 2.49
CA ILE A 43 3.40 2.14 2.58
C ILE A 43 2.25 1.21 2.20
N ILE A 44 0.99 1.65 2.33
CA ILE A 44 -0.17 0.86 1.91
C ILE A 44 -0.18 0.72 0.40
N SER A 45 -0.06 1.83 -0.32
CA SER A 45 0.02 1.81 -1.78
C SER A 45 1.22 1.02 -2.28
N HIS A 46 2.39 1.15 -1.63
CA HIS A 46 3.60 0.39 -1.99
C HIS A 46 3.42 -1.12 -1.84
N ALA A 47 2.88 -1.58 -0.71
CA ALA A 47 2.64 -3.00 -0.49
C ALA A 47 1.62 -3.57 -1.49
N ILE A 48 0.57 -2.82 -1.83
CA ILE A 48 -0.40 -3.25 -2.85
C ILE A 48 0.24 -3.32 -4.24
N ILE A 49 1.08 -2.34 -4.60
CA ILE A 49 1.83 -2.35 -5.87
C ILE A 49 2.64 -3.63 -6.00
N ASP A 50 3.42 -3.99 -4.98
CA ASP A 50 4.24 -5.20 -5.00
C ASP A 50 3.40 -6.48 -5.06
N ALA A 51 2.27 -6.53 -4.34
CA ALA A 51 1.33 -7.64 -4.43
C ALA A 51 0.79 -7.83 -5.86
N LEU A 52 0.39 -6.74 -6.50
CA LEU A 52 -0.14 -6.75 -7.86
C LEU A 52 0.92 -7.15 -8.90
N LEU A 53 2.09 -6.52 -8.85
CA LEU A 53 3.20 -6.84 -9.76
C LEU A 53 3.65 -8.30 -9.58
N GLY A 54 3.80 -8.76 -8.34
CA GLY A 54 4.20 -10.12 -8.02
C GLY A 54 3.21 -11.16 -8.54
N SER A 55 1.89 -10.92 -8.40
CA SER A 55 0.84 -11.82 -8.88
C SER A 55 0.93 -12.07 -10.40
N CYS A 56 1.35 -11.06 -11.15
CA CYS A 56 1.46 -11.10 -12.62
C CYS A 56 2.89 -11.37 -13.12
N LYS A 57 3.86 -11.60 -12.22
CA LYS A 57 5.29 -11.78 -12.55
C LYS A 57 5.89 -10.59 -13.29
N MET A 58 5.50 -9.37 -12.89
CA MET A 58 5.93 -8.11 -13.52
C MET A 58 7.07 -7.40 -12.75
N GLY A 59 7.65 -8.05 -11.75
CA GLY A 59 8.72 -7.50 -10.91
C GLY A 59 8.19 -6.86 -9.64
N ASP A 60 8.80 -5.77 -9.22
CA ASP A 60 8.55 -5.05 -7.98
C ASP A 60 8.55 -3.52 -8.21
N ILE A 61 8.18 -2.79 -7.15
CA ILE A 61 8.13 -1.32 -7.19
C ILE A 61 9.50 -0.69 -7.43
N GLY A 62 10.58 -1.30 -6.94
CA GLY A 62 11.94 -0.79 -7.12
C GLY A 62 12.37 -0.77 -8.58
N LYS A 63 11.90 -1.73 -9.38
CA LYS A 63 12.10 -1.75 -10.82
C LYS A 63 11.24 -0.72 -11.56
N LEU A 64 10.01 -0.50 -11.08
CA LEU A 64 9.04 0.38 -11.73
C LEU A 64 9.32 1.87 -11.44
N ALA A 65 9.72 2.18 -10.21
CA ALA A 65 9.99 3.53 -9.74
C ALA A 65 11.23 3.52 -8.82
N PRO A 66 12.44 3.42 -9.40
CA PRO A 66 13.67 3.42 -8.62
C PRO A 66 13.82 4.72 -7.82
N SER A 67 14.47 4.62 -6.64
CA SER A 67 14.71 5.75 -5.74
C SER A 67 15.79 6.67 -6.30
N ASN A 68 15.43 7.50 -7.26
CA ASN A 68 16.28 8.52 -7.89
C ASN A 68 15.61 9.90 -7.80
N GLU A 69 16.32 10.96 -8.21
CA GLU A 69 15.80 12.34 -8.13
C GLU A 69 14.52 12.55 -8.96
N GLU A 70 14.36 11.83 -10.08
CA GLU A 70 13.17 11.94 -10.95
C GLU A 70 11.90 11.42 -10.25
N ASN A 71 12.05 10.47 -9.34
CA ASN A 71 10.95 9.89 -8.58
C ASN A 71 10.81 10.47 -7.17
N ARG A 72 11.57 11.51 -6.83
CA ARG A 72 11.47 12.17 -5.53
C ARG A 72 10.07 12.77 -5.31
N GLY A 73 9.41 12.39 -4.21
CA GLY A 73 8.06 12.86 -3.87
C GLY A 73 6.96 12.33 -4.78
N ILE A 74 7.24 11.25 -5.53
CA ILE A 74 6.23 10.63 -6.40
C ILE A 74 4.98 10.23 -5.57
N SER A 75 3.81 10.49 -6.13
CA SER A 75 2.55 10.06 -5.53
C SER A 75 2.35 8.57 -5.70
N SER A 76 2.38 7.83 -4.59
CA SER A 76 2.25 6.38 -4.58
C SER A 76 0.89 5.90 -5.05
N ILE A 77 -0.18 6.66 -4.77
CA ILE A 77 -1.52 6.32 -5.27
C ILE A 77 -1.62 6.46 -6.81
N HIS A 78 -0.93 7.43 -7.41
CA HIS A 78 -0.86 7.55 -8.87
C HIS A 78 -0.05 6.41 -9.47
N LEU A 79 1.02 5.97 -8.81
CA LEU A 79 1.80 4.81 -9.24
C LEU A 79 0.96 3.53 -9.16
N LEU A 80 0.17 3.37 -8.10
CA LEU A 80 -0.77 2.26 -7.94
C LEU A 80 -1.80 2.21 -9.08
N LYS A 81 -2.36 3.35 -9.47
CA LYS A 81 -3.27 3.45 -10.63
C LYS A 81 -2.60 3.01 -11.93
N LYS A 82 -1.36 3.44 -12.14
CA LYS A 82 -0.56 3.03 -13.31
C LYS A 82 -0.39 1.52 -13.34
N VAL A 83 -0.05 0.90 -12.20
CA VAL A 83 0.10 -0.56 -12.10
C VAL A 83 -1.22 -1.27 -12.41
N ALA A 84 -2.34 -0.81 -11.84
CA ALA A 84 -3.65 -1.39 -12.16
C ALA A 84 -4.00 -1.32 -13.66
N THR A 85 -3.66 -0.22 -14.31
CA THR A 85 -3.81 -0.08 -15.77
C THR A 85 -2.93 -1.06 -16.53
N MET A 86 -1.65 -1.20 -16.14
CA MET A 86 -0.73 -2.17 -16.75
C MET A 86 -1.24 -3.62 -16.63
N LEU A 87 -1.81 -3.98 -15.49
CA LEU A 87 -2.42 -5.29 -15.29
C LEU A 87 -3.58 -5.51 -16.27
N LEU A 88 -4.50 -4.54 -16.34
CA LEU A 88 -5.67 -4.60 -17.21
C LEU A 88 -5.27 -4.75 -18.69
N GLU A 89 -4.31 -3.95 -19.16
CA GLU A 89 -3.77 -4.02 -20.52
C GLU A 89 -3.10 -5.36 -20.83
N SER A 90 -2.57 -6.04 -19.79
CA SER A 90 -1.97 -7.37 -19.89
C SER A 90 -3.00 -8.52 -19.74
N GLY A 91 -4.29 -8.21 -19.70
CA GLY A 91 -5.38 -9.18 -19.59
C GLY A 91 -5.62 -9.70 -18.16
N TYR A 92 -5.21 -8.95 -17.14
CA TYR A 92 -5.49 -9.30 -15.74
C TYR A 92 -6.53 -8.36 -15.14
N GLN A 93 -7.32 -8.90 -14.21
CA GLN A 93 -8.30 -8.16 -13.43
C GLN A 93 -8.07 -8.42 -11.94
N ILE A 94 -8.10 -7.37 -11.14
CA ILE A 94 -8.02 -7.46 -9.67
C ILE A 94 -9.36 -7.99 -9.17
N VAL A 95 -9.31 -9.04 -8.34
CA VAL A 95 -10.50 -9.68 -7.74
C VAL A 95 -10.76 -9.10 -6.36
N ASN A 96 -9.74 -9.17 -5.48
CA ASN A 96 -9.80 -8.53 -4.16
C ASN A 96 -8.40 -8.20 -3.63
N ILE A 97 -8.37 -7.33 -2.64
CA ILE A 97 -7.17 -6.94 -1.91
C ILE A 97 -7.45 -7.05 -0.42
N ASP A 98 -6.53 -7.68 0.31
CA ASP A 98 -6.52 -7.72 1.77
C ASP A 98 -5.19 -7.17 2.28
N LEU A 99 -5.25 -6.17 3.15
CA LEU A 99 -4.04 -5.56 3.71
C LEU A 99 -4.09 -5.48 5.24
N THR A 100 -2.92 -5.51 5.85
CA THR A 100 -2.73 -5.31 7.28
C THR A 100 -1.65 -4.27 7.51
N TYR A 101 -2.06 -3.13 8.06
CA TYR A 101 -1.14 -2.14 8.61
C TYR A 101 -0.67 -2.58 9.98
N VAL A 102 0.63 -2.46 10.26
CA VAL A 102 1.24 -2.78 11.54
C VAL A 102 1.94 -1.54 12.09
N GLY A 103 1.52 -1.06 13.24
CA GLY A 103 2.11 0.10 13.88
C GLY A 103 1.35 0.53 15.13
N GLU A 104 2.06 1.15 16.07
CA GLU A 104 1.48 1.74 17.27
C GLU A 104 0.82 3.10 16.96
N GLU A 105 1.43 3.87 16.06
CA GLU A 105 0.97 5.19 15.63
C GLU A 105 1.20 5.39 14.11
N PRO A 106 0.30 6.09 13.42
CA PRO A 106 -1.05 6.49 13.86
C PRO A 106 -2.02 5.30 13.95
N ARG A 107 -3.00 5.38 14.86
CA ARG A 107 -4.05 4.36 14.94
C ARG A 107 -5.04 4.51 13.79
N LEU A 108 -5.21 3.45 12.99
CA LEU A 108 -6.00 3.51 11.76
C LEU A 108 -7.51 3.30 11.93
N GLU A 109 -8.02 3.00 13.12
CA GLU A 109 -9.43 2.60 13.30
C GLU A 109 -10.42 3.58 12.65
N LYS A 110 -10.18 4.88 12.80
CA LYS A 110 -11.03 5.93 12.23
C LYS A 110 -10.88 6.11 10.70
N PHE A 111 -9.81 5.58 10.14
CA PHE A 111 -9.42 5.85 8.75
C PHE A 111 -9.60 4.64 7.83
N LYS A 112 -9.72 3.42 8.38
CA LYS A 112 -9.79 2.17 7.59
C LYS A 112 -10.82 2.24 6.47
N LYS A 113 -12.06 2.60 6.81
CA LYS A 113 -13.14 2.72 5.81
C LYS A 113 -12.82 3.73 4.71
N LYS A 114 -12.26 4.88 5.09
CA LYS A 114 -11.88 5.93 4.14
C LYS A 114 -10.71 5.49 3.23
N ILE A 115 -9.77 4.70 3.76
CA ILE A 115 -8.70 4.08 2.98
C ILE A 115 -9.29 3.09 1.97
N GLU A 116 -10.17 2.19 2.40
CA GLU A 116 -10.86 1.22 1.54
C GLU A 116 -11.63 1.91 0.40
N GLU A 117 -12.41 2.92 0.73
CA GLU A 117 -13.20 3.71 -0.24
C GLU A 117 -12.30 4.44 -1.25
N ASN A 118 -11.19 5.04 -0.79
CA ASN A 118 -10.26 5.73 -1.68
C ASN A 118 -9.51 4.75 -2.60
N LEU A 119 -8.98 3.66 -2.05
CA LEU A 119 -8.32 2.62 -2.84
C LEU A 119 -9.28 2.03 -3.89
N ALA A 120 -10.52 1.73 -3.51
CA ALA A 120 -11.54 1.21 -4.43
C ALA A 120 -11.84 2.18 -5.57
N LYS A 121 -11.99 3.47 -5.25
CA LYS A 121 -12.18 4.54 -6.24
C LYS A 121 -11.00 4.60 -7.22
N GLU A 122 -9.77 4.62 -6.71
CA GLU A 122 -8.57 4.79 -7.52
C GLU A 122 -8.27 3.54 -8.38
N LEU A 123 -8.61 2.35 -7.88
CA LEU A 123 -8.48 1.08 -8.59
C LEU A 123 -9.71 0.70 -9.44
N LYS A 124 -10.79 1.47 -9.36
CA LYS A 124 -12.09 1.19 -10.02
C LYS A 124 -12.67 -0.16 -9.60
N MET A 125 -12.57 -0.47 -8.31
CA MET A 125 -13.07 -1.69 -7.67
C MET A 125 -14.31 -1.40 -6.82
N ASN A 126 -15.03 -2.46 -6.43
CA ASN A 126 -16.04 -2.34 -5.39
C ASN A 126 -15.33 -2.20 -4.02
N PRO A 127 -15.72 -1.25 -3.15
CA PRO A 127 -15.16 -1.13 -1.82
C PRO A 127 -15.23 -2.42 -0.98
N ASN A 128 -16.23 -3.26 -1.20
CA ASN A 128 -16.37 -4.55 -0.51
C ASN A 128 -15.30 -5.59 -0.89
N ASP A 129 -14.53 -5.35 -1.95
CA ASP A 129 -13.46 -6.23 -2.40
C ASP A 129 -12.08 -5.77 -1.87
N ILE A 130 -12.05 -4.74 -1.00
CA ILE A 130 -10.84 -4.26 -0.35
C ILE A 130 -11.03 -4.30 1.17
N SER A 131 -10.13 -4.99 1.86
CA SER A 131 -10.11 -5.10 3.32
C SER A 131 -8.87 -4.43 3.89
N CYS A 132 -9.07 -3.45 4.79
CA CYS A 132 -8.00 -2.77 5.52
C CYS A 132 -8.08 -3.13 7.00
N LYS A 133 -7.10 -3.88 7.48
CA LYS A 133 -6.93 -4.24 8.89
C LYS A 133 -5.75 -3.49 9.48
N ALA A 134 -5.77 -3.30 10.79
CA ALA A 134 -4.66 -2.71 11.52
C ALA A 134 -4.40 -3.50 12.80
N THR A 135 -3.13 -3.61 13.17
CA THR A 135 -2.69 -4.26 14.40
C THR A 135 -1.45 -3.55 14.97
N THR A 136 -1.16 -3.82 16.23
CA THR A 136 0.10 -3.48 16.87
C THR A 136 0.97 -4.72 17.02
N THR A 137 2.18 -4.56 17.53
CA THR A 137 3.08 -5.67 17.89
C THR A 137 3.23 -5.85 19.40
N ASP A 138 2.33 -5.26 20.20
CA ASP A 138 2.39 -5.28 21.67
C ASP A 138 3.75 -4.77 22.22
N GLY A 139 4.28 -3.72 21.62
CA GLY A 139 5.55 -3.11 22.03
C GLY A 139 6.79 -3.83 21.50
N LEU A 140 6.65 -4.84 20.67
CA LEU A 140 7.78 -5.60 20.10
C LEU A 140 8.27 -4.99 18.77
N GLY A 141 9.58 -5.06 18.54
CA GLY A 141 10.20 -4.64 17.30
C GLY A 141 10.16 -3.12 17.09
N TYR A 142 10.49 -2.68 15.89
CA TYR A 142 10.53 -1.26 15.52
C TYR A 142 9.12 -0.63 15.45
N GLU A 143 8.10 -1.40 15.12
CA GLU A 143 6.72 -0.93 15.16
C GLU A 143 6.29 -0.67 16.61
N GLY A 144 6.59 -1.62 17.53
CA GLY A 144 6.28 -1.47 18.94
C GLY A 144 7.07 -0.37 19.63
N ALA A 145 8.30 -0.09 19.18
CA ALA A 145 9.10 1.03 19.64
C ALA A 145 8.70 2.40 19.04
N ARG A 146 7.71 2.43 18.11
CA ARG A 146 7.30 3.63 17.36
C ARG A 146 8.43 4.25 16.53
N GLU A 147 9.34 3.42 16.06
CA GLU A 147 10.44 3.80 15.18
C GLU A 147 10.11 3.59 13.70
N GLY A 148 9.11 2.77 13.42
CA GLY A 148 8.66 2.43 12.08
C GLY A 148 7.25 1.88 12.03
N ILE A 149 6.78 1.71 10.83
CA ILE A 149 5.49 1.11 10.48
C ILE A 149 5.71 0.13 9.34
N SER A 150 4.84 -0.86 9.23
CA SER A 150 4.87 -1.79 8.11
C SER A 150 3.47 -2.10 7.59
N THR A 151 3.41 -2.60 6.37
CA THR A 151 2.17 -3.07 5.74
C THR A 151 2.43 -4.36 4.98
N LEU A 152 1.56 -5.33 5.17
CA LEU A 152 1.45 -6.51 4.33
C LEU A 152 0.20 -6.37 3.47
N ALA A 153 0.30 -6.73 2.20
CA ALA A 153 -0.84 -6.78 1.30
C ALA A 153 -0.87 -8.11 0.54
N ILE A 154 -2.06 -8.61 0.31
CA ILE A 154 -2.31 -9.76 -0.58
C ILE A 154 -3.30 -9.29 -1.64
N ALA A 155 -3.01 -9.60 -2.90
CA ALA A 155 -3.89 -9.37 -4.02
C ALA A 155 -4.23 -10.68 -4.71
N LEU A 156 -5.50 -10.90 -4.96
CA LEU A 156 -5.98 -11.95 -5.85
C LEU A 156 -6.32 -11.32 -7.19
N VAL A 157 -5.79 -11.87 -8.26
CA VAL A 157 -6.09 -11.45 -9.64
C VAL A 157 -6.56 -12.62 -10.48
N THR A 158 -7.33 -12.34 -11.52
CA THR A 158 -7.69 -13.33 -12.53
C THR A 158 -7.14 -12.92 -13.89
N LYS A 159 -6.77 -13.89 -14.68
CA LYS A 159 -6.40 -13.66 -16.10
C LYS A 159 -7.62 -13.95 -16.97
N ASN A 160 -8.01 -12.98 -17.78
CA ASN A 160 -9.11 -13.12 -18.77
C ASN A 160 -8.68 -14.04 -19.91
#